data_1533a9b69a0d456648993b1d534f65b2
#
_entry.id   1533a9b69a0d456648993b1d534f65b2
#
_cell.length_a   1.000
_cell.length_b   1.000
_cell.length_c   1.000
_cell.angle_alpha   90.00
_cell.angle_beta   90.00
_cell.angle_gamma   90.00
#
_symmetry.space_group_name_H-M   'P 1'
#
loop_
_entity.id
_entity.type
_entity.pdbx_description
1 polymer ?
#
loop_
_entity_poly.entity_id
_entity_poly.type
_entity_poly.pdbx_seq_one_letter_code
_entity_poly.pdbx_strand_id
1 'polypeptide(L)'
;MFDCSGYVLRIYKQFGVNLDRSTSGMFSQGESVAKKDLQVGDLVFFKTTAAKVGHVGIYIGNGKFVHSSTSQGVIVTNLNDPYYWGKRYVGSKRVAS
;
A
#
# COMPACT_ATOMS: atom_id res chain seq x y z
N MET A 1 -16.14 3.62 7.90
CA MET A 1 -15.33 2.83 6.93
C MET A 1 -14.12 3.63 6.50
N PHE A 2 -12.97 3.00 6.46
CA PHE A 2 -11.76 3.65 5.96
C PHE A 2 -11.61 3.34 4.47
N ASP A 3 -11.23 4.35 3.67
CA ASP A 3 -10.71 4.06 2.35
C ASP A 3 -9.27 3.52 2.50
N CYS A 4 -8.64 3.12 1.39
CA CYS A 4 -7.33 2.47 1.46
C CYS A 4 -6.26 3.40 2.03
N SER A 5 -6.23 4.66 1.64
CA SER A 5 -5.25 5.61 2.14
C SER A 5 -5.53 6.02 3.58
N GLY A 6 -6.80 6.15 3.95
CA GLY A 6 -7.20 6.48 5.32
C GLY A 6 -6.75 5.43 6.32
N TYR A 7 -6.87 4.16 5.95
CA TYR A 7 -6.40 3.05 6.79
C TYR A 7 -4.89 3.13 7.03
N VAL A 8 -4.13 3.29 5.97
CA VAL A 8 -2.67 3.39 6.04
C VAL A 8 -2.25 4.62 6.84
N LEU A 9 -2.88 5.75 6.58
CA LEU A 9 -2.61 7.01 7.28
C LEU A 9 -2.76 6.83 8.79
N ARG A 10 -3.84 6.18 9.22
CA ARG A 10 -4.13 5.97 10.63
C ARG A 10 -3.10 5.06 11.29
N ILE A 11 -2.73 3.99 10.64
CA ILE A 11 -1.75 3.03 11.18
C ILE A 11 -0.41 3.72 11.40
N TYR A 12 0.10 4.43 10.39
CA TYR A 12 1.41 5.05 10.48
C TYR A 12 1.44 6.25 11.41
N LYS A 13 0.33 6.93 11.59
CA LYS A 13 0.23 8.03 12.55
C LYS A 13 0.50 7.55 13.97
N GLN A 14 0.10 6.34 14.31
CA GLN A 14 0.35 5.75 15.63
C GLN A 14 1.85 5.54 15.88
N PHE A 15 2.64 5.43 14.83
CA PHE A 15 4.09 5.28 14.93
C PHE A 15 4.84 6.59 14.70
N GLY A 16 4.13 7.71 14.70
CA GLY A 16 4.74 9.02 14.53
C GLY A 16 5.12 9.36 13.10
N VAL A 17 4.61 8.63 12.12
CA VAL A 17 4.88 8.87 10.70
C VAL A 17 3.71 9.66 10.10
N ASN A 18 4.00 10.84 9.57
CA ASN A 18 3.00 11.69 8.93
C ASN A 18 3.00 11.45 7.43
N LEU A 19 1.94 10.80 6.95
CA LEU A 19 1.77 10.51 5.53
C LEU A 19 0.82 11.51 4.89
N ASP A 20 0.96 11.69 3.58
CA ASP A 20 -0.01 12.43 2.80
C ASP A 20 -1.37 11.70 2.86
N ARG A 21 -2.45 12.44 2.71
CA ARG A 21 -3.80 11.88 2.79
C ARG A 21 -4.20 11.11 1.55
N SER A 22 -3.62 11.42 0.41
CA SER A 22 -3.94 10.76 -0.85
C SER A 22 -2.97 9.63 -1.13
N THR A 23 -3.44 8.63 -1.86
CA THR A 23 -2.60 7.52 -2.31
C THR A 23 -1.45 8.02 -3.19
N SER A 24 -1.75 8.93 -4.12
CA SER A 24 -0.72 9.49 -4.99
C SER A 24 0.30 10.33 -4.23
N GLY A 25 -0.14 11.06 -3.20
CA GLY A 25 0.78 11.80 -2.33
C GLY A 25 1.69 10.87 -1.55
N MET A 26 1.15 9.78 -1.01
CA MET A 26 1.96 8.76 -0.33
C MET A 26 2.99 8.13 -1.27
N PHE A 27 2.63 7.94 -2.53
CA PHE A 27 3.53 7.37 -3.53
C PHE A 27 4.72 8.29 -3.84
N SER A 28 4.60 9.56 -3.51
CA SER A 28 5.68 10.54 -3.66
C SER A 28 6.54 10.67 -2.41
N GLN A 29 6.20 9.99 -1.33
CA GLN A 29 6.92 10.05 -0.07
C GLN A 29 7.85 8.85 0.10
N GLY A 30 8.85 9.01 0.96
CA GLY A 30 9.74 7.93 1.33
C GLY A 30 10.70 7.52 0.23
N GLU A 31 11.34 6.39 0.43
CA GLU A 31 12.30 5.84 -0.51
C GLU A 31 11.67 4.73 -1.34
N SER A 32 11.96 4.72 -2.64
CA SER A 32 11.52 3.65 -3.52
C SER A 32 12.17 2.34 -3.15
N VAL A 33 11.37 1.27 -3.10
CA VAL A 33 11.83 -0.07 -2.74
C VAL A 33 11.47 -1.02 -3.88
N ALA A 34 12.45 -1.78 -4.34
CA ALA A 34 12.20 -2.81 -5.34
C ALA A 34 11.35 -3.93 -4.72
N LYS A 35 10.52 -4.56 -5.54
CA LYS A 35 9.63 -5.64 -5.07
C LYS A 35 10.39 -6.76 -4.36
N LYS A 36 11.57 -7.10 -4.85
CA LYS A 36 12.44 -8.13 -4.25
C LYS A 36 13.02 -7.73 -2.90
N ASP A 37 13.02 -6.44 -2.58
CA ASP A 37 13.62 -5.89 -1.35
C ASP A 37 12.57 -5.49 -0.32
N LEU A 38 11.31 -5.86 -0.53
CA LEU A 38 10.22 -5.51 0.37
C LEU A 38 10.43 -6.06 1.78
N GLN A 39 10.16 -5.20 2.77
CA GLN A 39 10.18 -5.54 4.17
C GLN A 39 8.84 -5.23 4.81
N VAL A 40 8.54 -5.90 5.91
CA VAL A 40 7.30 -5.64 6.66
C VAL A 40 7.23 -4.16 7.03
N GLY A 41 6.09 -3.54 6.72
CA GLY A 41 5.89 -2.11 6.95
C GLY A 41 6.07 -1.23 5.73
N ASP A 42 6.60 -1.78 4.63
CA ASP A 42 6.69 -1.01 3.39
C ASP A 42 5.31 -0.83 2.78
N LEU A 43 5.07 0.32 2.15
CA LEU A 43 3.83 0.58 1.44
C LEU A 43 3.92 0.01 0.03
N VAL A 44 2.87 -0.68 -0.37
CA VAL A 44 2.75 -1.24 -1.74
C VAL A 44 1.61 -0.52 -2.45
N PHE A 45 1.83 -0.16 -3.71
CA PHE A 45 0.93 0.71 -4.46
C PHE A 45 0.44 0.02 -5.72
N PHE A 46 -0.81 0.28 -6.06
CA PHE A 46 -1.48 -0.36 -7.19
C PHE A 46 -2.20 0.67 -8.05
N LYS A 47 -2.22 0.43 -9.33
CA LYS A 47 -2.91 1.27 -10.30
C LYS A 47 -4.30 0.68 -10.54
N THR A 48 -5.32 1.32 -9.98
CA THR A 48 -6.71 0.85 -10.08
C THR A 48 -7.53 1.62 -11.10
N THR A 49 -7.02 2.75 -11.58
CA THR A 49 -7.62 3.50 -12.67
C THR A 49 -6.60 3.67 -13.78
N ALA A 50 -7.05 4.01 -14.98
CA ALA A 50 -6.20 4.05 -16.17
C ALA A 50 -4.99 4.97 -16.04
N ALA A 51 -5.06 5.99 -15.20
CA ALA A 51 -4.03 7.03 -15.14
C ALA A 51 -3.43 7.25 -13.75
N LYS A 52 -3.88 6.53 -12.71
CA LYS A 52 -3.52 6.89 -11.34
C LYS A 52 -3.17 5.71 -10.46
N VAL A 53 -2.22 5.94 -9.55
CA VAL A 53 -2.01 5.09 -8.39
C VAL A 53 -3.18 5.34 -7.44
N GLY A 54 -4.13 4.42 -7.40
CA GLY A 54 -5.38 4.60 -6.69
C GLY A 54 -5.57 3.71 -5.46
N HIS A 55 -4.62 2.84 -5.16
CA HIS A 55 -4.75 1.93 -4.02
C HIS A 55 -3.40 1.72 -3.34
N VAL A 56 -3.43 1.59 -2.02
CA VAL A 56 -2.23 1.39 -1.21
C VAL A 56 -2.52 0.35 -0.13
N GLY A 57 -1.51 -0.45 0.19
CA GLY A 57 -1.55 -1.38 1.30
C GLY A 57 -0.21 -1.43 2.02
N ILE A 58 -0.14 -2.24 3.07
CA ILE A 58 1.05 -2.41 3.89
C ILE A 58 1.56 -3.83 3.72
N TYR A 59 2.84 -3.96 3.32
CA TYR A 59 3.45 -5.28 3.18
C TYR A 59 3.66 -5.91 4.55
N ILE A 60 3.24 -7.18 4.70
CA ILE A 60 3.34 -7.89 5.98
C ILE A 60 4.25 -9.12 5.91
N GLY A 61 4.99 -9.28 4.82
CA GLY A 61 5.88 -10.42 4.64
C GLY A 61 5.25 -11.57 3.86
N ASN A 62 6.06 -12.51 3.45
CA ASN A 62 5.62 -13.71 2.74
C ASN A 62 4.81 -13.43 1.46
N GLY A 63 5.09 -12.31 0.80
CA GLY A 63 4.39 -11.94 -0.42
C GLY A 63 2.97 -11.48 -0.21
N LYS A 64 2.61 -11.04 1.00
CA LYS A 64 1.26 -10.61 1.33
C LYS A 64 1.22 -9.17 1.79
N PHE A 65 0.07 -8.52 1.60
CA PHE A 65 -0.15 -7.17 2.09
C PHE A 65 -1.53 -7.06 2.70
N VAL A 66 -1.66 -6.15 3.67
CA VAL A 66 -2.92 -5.82 4.30
C VAL A 66 -3.43 -4.51 3.73
N HIS A 67 -4.72 -4.42 3.45
CA HIS A 67 -5.32 -3.21 2.90
C HIS A 67 -6.80 -3.13 3.22
N SER A 68 -7.36 -1.94 3.06
CA SER A 68 -8.79 -1.73 3.25
C SER A 68 -9.51 -1.92 1.92
N SER A 69 -10.44 -2.87 1.90
CA SER A 69 -11.28 -3.15 0.73
C SER A 69 -12.65 -2.52 0.94
N THR A 70 -13.23 -1.96 -0.13
CA THR A 70 -14.56 -1.36 -0.05
C THR A 70 -15.66 -2.38 0.20
N SER A 71 -15.45 -3.62 -0.21
CA SER A 71 -16.47 -4.67 -0.08
C SER A 71 -16.27 -5.57 1.13
N GLN A 72 -15.04 -5.72 1.61
CA GLN A 72 -14.69 -6.72 2.64
C GLN A 72 -14.04 -6.11 3.88
N GLY A 73 -13.83 -4.80 3.92
CA GLY A 73 -13.10 -4.15 5.00
C GLY A 73 -11.61 -4.41 4.91
N VAL A 74 -10.94 -4.54 6.05
CA VAL A 74 -9.49 -4.78 6.08
C VAL A 74 -9.23 -6.27 5.83
N ILE A 75 -8.46 -6.55 4.78
CA ILE A 75 -8.14 -7.94 4.37
C ILE A 75 -6.66 -8.08 4.05
N VAL A 76 -6.21 -9.34 4.05
CA VAL A 76 -4.85 -9.71 3.63
C VAL A 76 -4.94 -10.37 2.26
N THR A 77 -4.08 -9.92 1.33
CA THR A 77 -4.10 -10.38 -0.05
C THR A 77 -2.68 -10.71 -0.50
N ASN A 78 -2.57 -11.67 -1.42
CA ASN A 78 -1.29 -12.03 -2.02
C ASN A 78 -0.85 -10.91 -3.00
N LEU A 79 0.37 -10.41 -2.82
CA LEU A 79 0.92 -9.35 -3.68
C LEU A 79 1.06 -9.81 -5.13
N ASN A 80 1.29 -11.08 -5.35
CA ASN A 80 1.46 -11.67 -6.68
C ASN A 80 0.18 -12.29 -7.22
N ASP A 81 -0.97 -11.92 -6.66
CA ASP A 81 -2.26 -12.39 -7.16
C ASP A 81 -2.34 -12.22 -8.68
N PRO A 82 -2.52 -13.32 -9.46
CA PRO A 82 -2.49 -13.23 -10.91
C PRO A 82 -3.76 -12.63 -11.53
N TYR A 83 -4.84 -12.55 -10.76
CA TYR A 83 -6.13 -12.15 -11.29
C TYR A 83 -6.39 -10.66 -11.21
N TYR A 84 -5.84 -10.00 -10.22
CA TYR A 84 -6.13 -8.58 -10.01
C TYR A 84 -4.89 -7.80 -9.58
N TRP A 85 -4.38 -8.05 -8.37
CA TRP A 85 -3.39 -7.17 -7.73
C TRP A 85 -2.01 -7.25 -8.33
N GLY A 86 -1.57 -8.45 -8.70
CA GLY A 86 -0.24 -8.62 -9.28
C GLY A 86 -0.04 -7.83 -10.57
N LYS A 87 -1.10 -7.71 -11.36
CA LYS A 87 -1.07 -6.96 -12.62
C LYS A 87 -1.09 -5.45 -12.41
N ARG A 88 -1.55 -5.01 -11.24
CA ARG A 88 -1.76 -3.59 -10.95
C ARG A 88 -0.68 -2.99 -10.08
N TYR A 89 0.23 -3.79 -9.58
CA TYR A 89 1.33 -3.33 -8.76
C TYR A 89 2.22 -2.37 -9.55
N VAL A 90 2.49 -1.19 -8.97
CA VAL A 90 3.30 -0.16 -9.63
C VAL A 90 4.56 0.21 -8.87
N GLY A 91 4.63 -0.10 -7.60
CA GLY A 91 5.82 0.22 -6.82
C GLY A 91 5.60 0.17 -5.34
N SER A 92 6.66 0.44 -4.60
CA SER A 92 6.65 0.40 -3.14
C SER A 92 7.49 1.53 -2.59
N LYS A 93 7.14 1.96 -1.38
CA LYS A 93 7.86 3.03 -0.68
C LYS A 93 8.13 2.62 0.76
N ARG A 94 9.31 2.98 1.25
CA ARG A 94 9.67 2.81 2.66
C ARG A 94 9.61 4.16 3.34
N VAL A 95 8.62 4.33 4.23
CA VAL A 95 8.33 5.60 4.91
C VAL A 95 8.72 5.56 6.37
N ALA A 96 8.89 4.38 6.93
CA ALA A 96 9.38 4.18 8.30
C ALA A 96 10.79 3.61 8.25
N SER A 97 11.70 4.22 8.96
CA SER A 97 13.08 3.73 9.03
C SER A 97 13.30 2.85 10.25
#